data_35acf078d14be1480224c999d62cc336
#
_entry.id   35acf078d14be1480224c999d62cc336
#
_cell.length_a   1.000
_cell.length_b   1.000
_cell.length_c   1.000
_cell.angle_alpha   90.00
_cell.angle_beta   90.00
_cell.angle_gamma   90.00
#
_symmetry.space_group_name_H-M   'P 1'
#
loop_
_entity.id
_entity.type
_entity.pdbx_description
1 polymer ?
#
loop_
_entity_poly.entity_id
_entity_poly.type
_entity_poly.pdbx_seq_one_letter_code
_entity_poly.pdbx_strand_id
1 'polypeptide(L)'
;MKRLMSRRDCGAGVLVFAAAYLVSNAKAAPPEATVSIDNFTFKPNVLTIKPGTTVTFINHDDIPHSIVETGGKFKSKVLDTDESFKMTFETAGDIGYFCGLHPHMTGRIVVAA
;
A
#
# COMPACT_ATOMS: atom_id res chain seq x y z
N MET A 1 2.20 11.73 58.76
CA MET A 1 2.29 11.78 58.10
C MET A 1 2.46 11.94 57.42
N LYS A 2 2.25 11.76 57.13
CA LYS A 2 2.37 11.65 56.28
C LYS A 2 2.37 11.93 55.36
N ARG A 3 2.14 11.76 55.23
CA ARG A 3 2.09 11.76 54.27
C ARG A 3 2.21 11.93 53.36
N LEU A 4 2.18 11.60 53.45
CA LEU A 4 2.30 11.50 52.38
C LEU A 4 2.46 11.54 51.59
N MET A 5 2.48 11.16 51.52
CA MET A 5 2.71 10.89 50.63
C MET A 5 2.71 10.90 49.84
N SER A 6 2.48 10.64 49.92
CA SER A 6 2.56 10.36 48.97
C SER A 6 2.61 10.51 48.23
N ARG A 7 2.53 10.46 48.34
CA ARG A 7 2.65 10.32 47.43
C ARG A 7 2.86 10.33 46.53
N ARG A 8 2.83 10.22 46.80
CA ARG A 8 3.15 9.99 45.91
C ARG A 8 3.17 9.69 45.20
N ASP A 9 2.95 9.44 45.21
CA ASP A 9 3.09 8.92 44.36
C ASP A 9 2.88 8.83 43.68
N CYS A 10 2.57 8.69 44.10
CA CYS A 10 2.45 8.35 43.09
C CYS A 10 2.46 8.40 42.32
N GLY A 11 2.34 8.39 42.32
CA GLY A 11 2.33 8.12 41.24
C GLY A 11 2.49 8.14 40.57
N ALA A 12 2.54 7.83 40.71
CA ALA A 12 2.69 7.53 39.72
C ALA A 12 2.74 7.28 39.02
N GLY A 13 2.62 7.08 38.98
CA GLY A 13 2.66 6.57 38.02
C GLY A 13 2.53 6.39 37.31
N VAL A 14 2.37 6.31 37.33
CA VAL A 14 2.26 5.99 36.34
C VAL A 14 2.34 6.22 35.43
N LEU A 15 2.39 6.24 35.43
CA LEU A 15 2.52 6.25 34.42
C LEU A 15 2.59 6.07 33.58
N VAL A 16 2.51 5.87 33.60
CA VAL A 16 2.59 5.52 32.68
C VAL A 16 2.58 5.42 31.87
N PHE A 17 2.48 5.16 31.70
CA PHE A 17 2.57 4.92 30.78
C PHE A 17 2.18 4.80 29.96
N ALA A 18 1.74 4.72 30.06
CA ALA A 18 1.44 4.43 29.24
C ALA A 18 1.57 4.66 28.37
N ALA A 19 1.64 4.66 28.24
CA ALA A 19 1.82 4.67 27.36
C ALA A 19 2.21 4.43 26.64
N ALA A 20 2.24 4.14 26.69
CA ALA A 20 2.58 3.73 25.89
C ALA A 20 2.56 3.39 25.17
N TYR A 21 2.23 3.11 25.16
CA TYR A 21 2.28 2.67 24.22
C TYR A 21 1.86 2.84 23.40
N LEU A 22 1.40 3.11 23.67
CA LEU A 22 0.93 3.13 22.79
C LEU A 22 1.27 3.20 21.79
N VAL A 23 1.70 3.14 21.75
CA VAL A 23 2.14 3.04 20.78
C VAL A 23 2.21 2.27 20.09
N SER A 24 1.98 1.93 20.32
CA SER A 24 2.17 1.18 19.73
C SER A 24 1.82 0.75 18.88
N ASN A 25 1.46 0.74 19.10
CA ASN A 25 1.18 0.32 18.27
C ASN A 25 0.78 0.51 17.37
N ALA A 26 0.85 0.94 18.05
CA ALA A 26 0.15 1.31 16.91
C ALA A 26 0.23 0.35 15.79
N LYS A 27 -0.80 0.23 15.33
CA LYS A 27 -0.88 -0.57 14.20
C LYS A 27 -0.33 0.15 13.03
N ALA A 28 0.71 -0.32 12.52
CA ALA A 28 1.30 0.25 11.35
C ALA A 28 0.32 0.16 10.19
N ALA A 29 0.30 1.15 9.33
CA ALA A 29 -0.44 1.07 8.09
C ALA A 29 0.14 -0.05 7.23
N PRO A 30 -0.66 -0.69 6.36
CA PRO A 30 -0.12 -1.68 5.44
C PRO A 30 0.99 -1.07 4.59
N PRO A 31 1.97 -1.85 4.16
CA PRO A 31 2.99 -1.36 3.24
C PRO A 31 2.32 -0.88 1.95
N GLU A 32 2.90 0.14 1.34
CA GLU A 32 2.37 0.71 0.12
C GLU A 32 3.46 0.85 -0.92
N ALA A 33 3.06 0.72 -2.17
CA ALA A 33 3.95 0.92 -3.30
C ALA A 33 3.15 1.59 -4.42
N THR A 34 3.85 2.18 -5.38
CA THR A 34 3.21 2.91 -6.46
C THR A 34 3.77 2.47 -7.80
N VAL A 35 2.88 2.27 -8.76
CA VAL A 35 3.24 2.08 -10.15
C VAL A 35 2.70 3.29 -10.90
N SER A 36 3.59 4.02 -11.55
CA SER A 36 3.21 5.16 -12.37
C SER A 36 3.03 4.73 -13.81
N ILE A 37 2.06 5.31 -14.48
CA ILE A 37 1.83 5.09 -15.90
C ILE A 37 2.18 6.37 -16.61
N ASP A 38 3.16 6.29 -17.49
CA ASP A 38 3.63 7.45 -18.22
C ASP A 38 4.27 6.99 -19.52
N ASN A 39 3.98 7.71 -20.60
CA ASN A 39 4.56 7.41 -21.90
C ASN A 39 4.32 5.96 -22.32
N PHE A 40 3.08 5.48 -22.15
CA PHE A 40 2.67 4.11 -22.48
C PHE A 40 3.47 3.05 -21.75
N THR A 41 3.92 3.33 -20.53
CA THR A 41 4.79 2.41 -19.78
C THR A 41 4.37 2.37 -18.32
N PHE A 42 4.36 1.18 -17.74
CA PHE A 42 4.24 1.01 -16.30
C PHE A 42 5.63 1.15 -15.66
N LYS A 43 5.75 2.02 -14.66
CA LYS A 43 7.03 2.30 -14.00
C LYS A 43 6.90 2.12 -12.50
N PRO A 44 7.59 1.19 -11.89
CA PRO A 44 8.49 0.21 -12.50
C PRO A 44 7.70 -0.86 -13.26
N ASN A 45 8.30 -1.43 -14.28
CA ASN A 45 7.68 -2.46 -15.08
C ASN A 45 7.52 -3.76 -14.29
N VAL A 46 8.48 -4.07 -13.44
CA VAL A 46 8.40 -5.19 -12.50
C VAL A 46 8.56 -4.62 -11.10
N LEU A 47 7.58 -4.87 -10.26
CA LEU A 47 7.57 -4.39 -8.88
C LEU A 47 7.53 -5.60 -7.94
N THR A 48 8.50 -5.68 -7.04
CA THR A 48 8.53 -6.73 -6.03
C THR A 48 8.02 -6.17 -4.71
N ILE A 49 7.04 -6.85 -4.14
CA ILE A 49 6.39 -6.42 -2.90
C ILE A 49 6.22 -7.61 -1.95
N LYS A 50 5.89 -7.30 -0.70
CA LYS A 50 5.55 -8.32 0.29
C LYS A 50 4.04 -8.54 0.29
N PRO A 51 3.58 -9.73 0.73
CA PRO A 51 2.14 -9.96 0.89
C PRO A 51 1.53 -8.90 1.81
N GLY A 52 0.34 -8.46 1.47
CA GLY A 52 -0.36 -7.41 2.23
C GLY A 52 -0.05 -6.00 1.75
N THR A 53 0.80 -5.84 0.75
CA THR A 53 1.12 -4.52 0.21
C THR A 53 -0.01 -4.01 -0.67
N THR A 54 -0.35 -2.74 -0.50
CA THR A 54 -1.30 -2.06 -1.36
C THR A 54 -0.53 -1.32 -2.45
N VAL A 55 -0.84 -1.60 -3.69
CA VAL A 55 -0.20 -0.95 -4.84
C VAL A 55 -1.18 0.04 -5.43
N THR A 56 -0.72 1.27 -5.62
CA THR A 56 -1.47 2.32 -6.28
C THR A 56 -0.94 2.46 -7.70
N PHE A 57 -1.82 2.27 -8.67
CA PHE A 57 -1.50 2.51 -10.07
C PHE A 57 -2.05 3.88 -10.42
N ILE A 58 -1.19 4.80 -10.80
CA ILE A 58 -1.62 6.17 -11.11
C ILE A 58 -1.26 6.54 -12.54
N ASN A 59 -2.22 7.07 -13.26
CA ASN A 59 -2.02 7.46 -14.66
C ASN A 59 -1.52 8.90 -14.72
N HIS A 60 -0.26 9.07 -15.12
CA HIS A 60 0.33 10.39 -15.36
C HIS A 60 0.37 10.74 -16.85
N ASP A 61 -0.17 9.86 -17.70
CA ASP A 61 -0.16 10.07 -19.13
C ASP A 61 -1.32 10.97 -19.55
N ASP A 62 -1.24 11.55 -20.73
CA ASP A 62 -2.30 12.38 -21.28
C ASP A 62 -3.47 11.59 -21.84
N ILE A 63 -3.32 10.28 -21.92
CA ILE A 63 -4.33 9.43 -22.52
C ILE A 63 -4.79 8.41 -21.50
N PRO A 64 -5.99 7.87 -21.67
CA PRO A 64 -6.52 6.92 -20.71
C PRO A 64 -5.81 5.58 -20.77
N HIS A 65 -5.73 4.93 -19.61
CA HIS A 65 -5.16 3.59 -19.46
C HIS A 65 -6.01 2.80 -18.47
N SER A 66 -5.83 1.49 -18.43
CA SER A 66 -6.47 0.66 -17.41
C SER A 66 -5.53 -0.47 -17.01
N ILE A 67 -5.84 -1.15 -15.92
CA ILE A 67 -5.04 -2.25 -15.41
C ILE A 67 -5.90 -3.51 -15.46
N VAL A 68 -5.46 -4.52 -16.19
CA VAL A 68 -6.17 -5.77 -16.33
C VAL A 68 -5.20 -6.89 -15.98
N GLU A 69 -5.56 -7.71 -15.01
CA GLU A 69 -4.73 -8.87 -14.65
C GLU A 69 -4.81 -9.90 -15.78
N THR A 70 -3.68 -10.49 -16.13
CA THR A 70 -3.56 -11.39 -17.28
C THR A 70 -4.53 -12.57 -17.19
N GLY A 71 -4.75 -13.09 -15.99
CA GLY A 71 -5.70 -14.18 -15.78
C GLY A 71 -7.13 -13.74 -15.59
N GLY A 72 -7.39 -12.44 -15.60
CA GLY A 72 -8.75 -11.92 -15.47
C GLY A 72 -9.25 -11.81 -14.04
N LYS A 73 -8.38 -11.92 -13.05
CA LYS A 73 -8.82 -11.89 -11.65
C LYS A 73 -9.24 -10.50 -11.17
N PHE A 74 -8.70 -9.46 -11.78
CA PHE A 74 -9.13 -8.11 -11.47
C PHE A 74 -8.95 -7.22 -12.70
N LYS A 75 -9.66 -6.11 -12.66
CA LYS A 75 -9.65 -5.15 -13.75
C LYS A 75 -10.06 -3.79 -13.20
N SER A 76 -9.28 -2.76 -13.50
CA SER A 76 -9.64 -1.42 -13.10
C SER A 76 -10.65 -0.82 -14.08
N LYS A 77 -11.29 0.27 -13.65
CA LYS A 77 -11.96 1.14 -14.59
C LYS A 77 -10.90 1.80 -15.48
N VAL A 78 -11.33 2.47 -16.51
CA VAL A 78 -10.45 3.31 -17.32
C VAL A 78 -10.02 4.50 -16.47
N LEU A 79 -8.72 4.74 -16.40
CA LEU A 79 -8.14 5.83 -15.64
C LEU A 79 -7.76 6.96 -16.57
N ASP A 80 -8.34 8.12 -16.36
CA ASP A 80 -7.92 9.34 -17.05
C ASP A 80 -6.70 9.92 -16.37
N THR A 81 -6.16 11.00 -16.91
CA THR A 81 -4.96 11.63 -16.35
C THR A 81 -5.17 11.94 -14.85
N ASP A 82 -4.20 11.56 -14.05
CA ASP A 82 -4.16 11.73 -12.59
C ASP A 82 -5.14 10.87 -11.81
N GLU A 83 -5.88 9.99 -12.46
CA GLU A 83 -6.71 9.01 -11.76
C GLU A 83 -5.88 7.81 -11.35
N SER A 84 -6.34 7.11 -10.32
CA SER A 84 -5.61 5.98 -9.76
C SER A 84 -6.52 4.81 -9.44
N PHE A 85 -5.88 3.64 -9.31
CA PHE A 85 -6.52 2.39 -8.94
C PHE A 85 -5.64 1.73 -7.89
N LYS A 86 -6.24 1.30 -6.79
CA LYS A 86 -5.51 0.63 -5.71
C LYS A 86 -5.89 -0.83 -5.62
N MET A 87 -4.91 -1.67 -5.35
CA MET A 87 -5.13 -3.09 -5.18
C MET A 87 -4.19 -3.61 -4.11
N THR A 88 -4.72 -4.39 -3.16
CA THR A 88 -3.91 -5.03 -2.13
C THR A 88 -3.62 -6.47 -2.55
N PHE A 89 -2.37 -6.86 -2.48
CA PHE A 89 -1.92 -8.20 -2.90
C PHE A 89 -1.57 -9.00 -1.67
N GLU A 90 -2.44 -9.94 -1.30
CA GLU A 90 -2.31 -10.69 -0.05
C GLU A 90 -1.56 -11.99 -0.22
N THR A 91 -1.57 -12.56 -1.42
CA THR A 91 -1.03 -13.89 -1.66
C THR A 91 0.25 -13.81 -2.46
N ALA A 92 1.28 -14.56 -2.04
CA ALA A 92 2.53 -14.63 -2.77
C ALA A 92 2.28 -15.18 -4.17
N GLY A 93 3.03 -14.67 -5.14
CA GLY A 93 2.91 -15.12 -6.52
C GLY A 93 3.42 -14.07 -7.50
N ASP A 94 3.34 -14.42 -8.76
CA ASP A 94 3.78 -13.59 -9.86
C ASP A 94 2.54 -13.19 -10.66
N ILE A 95 2.24 -11.91 -10.67
CA ILE A 95 0.99 -11.39 -11.23
C ILE A 95 1.31 -10.51 -12.42
N GLY A 96 0.99 -11.00 -13.61
CA GLY A 96 1.13 -10.22 -14.83
C GLY A 96 -0.11 -9.37 -15.07
N TYR A 97 0.07 -8.19 -15.62
CA TYR A 97 -1.04 -7.32 -15.99
C TYR A 97 -0.70 -6.55 -17.25
N PHE A 98 -1.71 -5.95 -17.84
CA PHE A 98 -1.55 -5.16 -19.05
C PHE A 98 -2.58 -4.04 -19.06
N CYS A 99 -2.39 -3.09 -19.98
CA CYS A 99 -3.38 -2.03 -20.18
C CYS A 99 -4.48 -2.55 -21.10
N GLY A 100 -5.72 -2.45 -20.63
CA GLY A 100 -6.87 -2.94 -21.42
C GLY A 100 -7.08 -2.19 -22.72
N LEU A 101 -6.57 -0.96 -22.83
CA LEU A 101 -6.69 -0.14 -24.04
C LEU A 101 -5.48 -0.28 -24.97
N HIS A 102 -4.35 -0.73 -24.40
CA HIS A 102 -3.09 -0.85 -25.13
C HIS A 102 -2.41 -2.15 -24.71
N PRO A 103 -2.85 -3.30 -25.22
CA PRO A 103 -2.42 -4.62 -24.69
C PRO A 103 -0.93 -4.91 -24.76
N HIS A 104 -0.16 -4.16 -25.54
CA HIS A 104 1.30 -4.33 -25.57
C HIS A 104 1.97 -3.72 -24.34
N MET A 105 1.25 -2.91 -23.61
CA MET A 105 1.73 -2.25 -22.41
C MET A 105 1.53 -3.20 -21.24
N THR A 106 2.62 -3.80 -20.76
CA THR A 106 2.54 -4.87 -19.75
C THR A 106 3.41 -4.56 -18.55
N GLY A 107 3.10 -5.20 -17.44
CA GLY A 107 3.90 -5.12 -16.22
C GLY A 107 3.72 -6.35 -15.37
N ARG A 108 4.46 -6.42 -14.28
CA ARG A 108 4.39 -7.54 -13.33
C ARG A 108 4.51 -7.06 -11.90
N ILE A 109 3.74 -7.69 -11.05
CA ILE A 109 3.88 -7.56 -9.61
C ILE A 109 4.37 -8.91 -9.08
N VAL A 110 5.53 -8.93 -8.44
CA VAL A 110 6.05 -10.14 -7.80
C VAL A 110 5.79 -9.99 -6.30
N VAL A 111 4.91 -10.81 -5.77
CA VAL A 111 4.59 -10.81 -4.34
C VAL A 111 5.46 -11.89 -3.72
N ALA A 112 6.52 -11.47 -3.04
CA ALA A 112 7.54 -12.37 -2.50
C ALA A 112 7.32 -12.54 -0.99
N ALA A 113 7.07 -13.76 -0.59
CA ALA A 113 6.83 -14.07 0.81
C ALA A 113 8.07 -13.86 1.66
#